data_5b1a82e79bcf7f51bae6ce8a2c498aa3
#
_entry.id   5b1a82e79bcf7f51bae6ce8a2c498aa3
#
_cell.length_a   1.000
_cell.length_b   1.000
_cell.length_c   1.000
_cell.angle_alpha   90.00
_cell.angle_beta   90.00
_cell.angle_gamma   90.00
#
_symmetry.space_group_name_H-M   'P 1'
#
loop_
_entity.id
_entity.type
_entity.pdbx_description
1 polymer ?
#
loop_
_entity_poly.entity_id
_entity_poly.type
_entity_poly.pdbx_seq_one_letter_code
_entity_poly.pdbx_strand_id
1 'polypeptide(L)'
;MNKEKLFSDFSPVSSEDWKNKIVEDLKGVPYDKKMIWKTSEGFNVNPFYRKEDLPVGCENALPGVFPFTRGNKPCNSWLVRQDIKAGDAAEANAKAKALIANGVNSIAFGIKGKLVTPEYIPALLDGIDAESVELNFNVCVGKVVLFTQLLVEYYRQRAFDLEKVKGSIGYDPIGKEMTSGKVNDSYTEVIKALVAETACMPKYRCIAVNSGKLNNAGAYITQELAYALAWGNEYLHAATQAGIPVDVVAKNIKFNMGISSNFFMEIAKFRAARTLWAKIVEQYEPECKCSCKMIIHAETSEFNLTLFDAYVNMLRTQTEAMSAAIAGVESITVTPYDAVYEAPTDFAVRIAKNQQLILKHESHLDKVIDPAGGSYYIESLTASIAAEALKQFLAIEEAGGFHKAVKEGVIQQAVEASGNERRAAFAKRREVLIGTNQYPNFNELSNGHCPASKGCNCGCHCDGTKETGGKTLAIKRLAEDFEQLRLSTEESGRRPKAFMLTIGNLAMRQARAQFSCNFLATAGYEVIDNLGFATVEEGVKAALAANADIVVLCSSDEEYAEFAIPAYQAIGDKAIFIVAGAPACTEELQKAGIVNFINIKSNVLETLKALNAKLGI
;
A
#
# COMPACT_ATOMS: atom_id res chain seq x y z
N MET A 1 -25.40 24.36 42.68
CA MET A 1 -26.32 23.59 41.85
C MET A 1 -25.73 22.19 41.72
N ASN A 2 -26.34 21.19 42.35
CA ASN A 2 -26.00 19.81 42.11
C ASN A 2 -26.37 19.51 40.65
N LYS A 3 -25.38 19.29 39.79
CA LYS A 3 -25.63 18.78 38.44
C LYS A 3 -26.10 17.34 38.58
N GLU A 4 -27.39 17.09 38.32
CA GLU A 4 -27.86 15.72 38.12
C GLU A 4 -27.00 15.03 37.04
N LYS A 5 -26.51 13.83 37.34
CA LYS A 5 -25.77 13.05 36.37
C LYS A 5 -26.74 12.61 35.26
N LEU A 6 -26.43 12.92 34.02
CA LEU A 6 -27.14 12.36 32.87
C LEU A 6 -27.15 10.84 32.97
N PHE A 7 -28.29 10.23 32.64
CA PHE A 7 -28.49 8.78 32.66
C PHE A 7 -28.39 8.11 34.03
N SER A 8 -28.66 8.86 35.13
CA SER A 8 -28.68 8.30 36.50
C SER A 8 -29.66 7.14 36.67
N ASP A 9 -30.71 7.08 35.84
CA ASP A 9 -31.76 6.05 35.87
C ASP A 9 -31.31 4.70 35.22
N PHE A 10 -30.13 4.67 34.58
CA PHE A 10 -29.56 3.47 33.97
C PHE A 10 -28.38 2.97 34.78
N SER A 11 -28.40 1.70 35.16
CA SER A 11 -27.27 1.06 35.83
C SER A 11 -26.05 1.00 34.89
N PRO A 12 -24.83 1.28 35.37
CA PRO A 12 -23.61 1.08 34.59
C PRO A 12 -23.48 -0.38 34.16
N VAL A 13 -23.20 -0.61 32.89
CA VAL A 13 -22.92 -1.96 32.33
C VAL A 13 -21.41 -2.14 32.25
N SER A 14 -20.90 -3.20 32.87
CA SER A 14 -19.47 -3.54 32.81
C SER A 14 -19.10 -4.11 31.43
N SER A 15 -17.80 -4.11 31.10
CA SER A 15 -17.30 -4.77 29.88
C SER A 15 -17.52 -6.29 29.93
N GLU A 16 -17.51 -6.86 31.13
CA GLU A 16 -17.80 -8.30 31.33
C GLU A 16 -19.27 -8.62 31.06
N ASP A 17 -20.21 -7.83 31.57
CA ASP A 17 -21.64 -7.99 31.29
C ASP A 17 -21.93 -7.86 29.79
N TRP A 18 -21.32 -6.88 29.13
CA TRP A 18 -21.45 -6.72 27.69
C TRP A 18 -20.89 -7.92 26.92
N LYS A 19 -19.69 -8.40 27.29
CA LYS A 19 -19.10 -9.60 26.67
C LYS A 19 -19.96 -10.84 26.89
N ASN A 20 -20.50 -11.03 28.10
CA ASN A 20 -21.39 -12.14 28.41
C ASN A 20 -22.66 -12.09 27.56
N LYS A 21 -23.23 -10.91 27.34
CA LYS A 21 -24.38 -10.75 26.46
C LYS A 21 -24.06 -11.11 25.00
N ILE A 22 -22.90 -10.70 24.50
CA ILE A 22 -22.44 -11.09 23.16
C ILE A 22 -22.30 -12.62 23.07
N VAL A 23 -21.70 -13.26 24.08
CA VAL A 23 -21.52 -14.74 24.08
C VAL A 23 -22.87 -15.45 24.08
N GLU A 24 -23.85 -14.95 24.82
CA GLU A 24 -25.23 -15.46 24.80
C GLU A 24 -25.84 -15.35 23.39
N ASP A 25 -25.73 -14.18 22.77
CA ASP A 25 -26.29 -13.89 21.43
C ASP A 25 -25.61 -14.68 20.32
N LEU A 26 -24.36 -15.11 20.52
CA LEU A 26 -23.60 -15.96 19.59
C LEU A 26 -24.07 -17.43 19.57
N LYS A 27 -24.97 -17.84 20.50
CA LYS A 27 -25.60 -19.19 20.52
C LYS A 27 -24.62 -20.34 20.39
N GLY A 28 -23.52 -20.30 21.16
CA GLY A 28 -22.50 -21.34 21.19
C GLY A 28 -21.33 -21.19 20.21
N VAL A 29 -21.34 -20.17 19.37
CA VAL A 29 -20.16 -19.83 18.56
C VAL A 29 -19.11 -19.19 19.46
N PRO A 30 -17.83 -19.65 19.46
CA PRO A 30 -16.78 -19.06 20.28
C PRO A 30 -16.56 -17.58 19.96
N TYR A 31 -16.53 -16.74 21.01
CA TYR A 31 -16.33 -15.29 20.91
C TYR A 31 -15.08 -14.92 20.09
N ASP A 32 -13.93 -15.51 20.42
CA ASP A 32 -12.66 -15.22 19.76
C ASP A 32 -12.63 -15.60 18.27
N LYS A 33 -13.45 -16.57 17.87
CA LYS A 33 -13.56 -16.97 16.47
C LYS A 33 -14.41 -16.00 15.65
N LYS A 34 -15.41 -15.40 16.27
CA LYS A 34 -16.42 -14.60 15.55
C LYS A 34 -16.19 -13.11 15.68
N MET A 35 -15.72 -12.64 16.84
CA MET A 35 -15.66 -11.21 17.20
C MET A 35 -14.25 -10.63 17.11
N ILE A 36 -13.21 -11.45 17.36
CA ILE A 36 -11.83 -10.96 17.32
C ILE A 36 -11.30 -10.99 15.89
N TRP A 37 -10.85 -9.84 15.40
CA TRP A 37 -10.13 -9.74 14.15
C TRP A 37 -8.66 -10.11 14.35
N LYS A 38 -8.29 -11.28 13.84
CA LYS A 38 -6.90 -11.74 13.80
C LYS A 38 -6.21 -11.07 12.61
N THR A 39 -5.39 -10.08 12.89
CA THR A 39 -4.68 -9.33 11.87
C THR A 39 -3.40 -10.06 11.43
N SER A 40 -2.88 -9.71 10.27
CA SER A 40 -1.54 -10.13 9.82
C SER A 40 -0.41 -9.28 10.40
N GLU A 41 -0.76 -8.27 11.23
CA GLU A 41 0.18 -7.30 11.82
C GLU A 41 0.86 -7.80 13.11
N GLY A 42 0.59 -9.04 13.52
CA GLY A 42 1.18 -9.65 14.73
C GLY A 42 0.36 -9.43 16.00
N PHE A 43 -0.79 -8.78 15.94
CA PHE A 43 -1.70 -8.57 17.09
C PHE A 43 -3.17 -8.72 16.68
N ASN A 44 -4.04 -8.84 17.68
CA ASN A 44 -5.48 -8.97 17.48
C ASN A 44 -6.21 -7.64 17.73
N VAL A 45 -7.32 -7.43 17.04
CA VAL A 45 -8.19 -6.26 17.20
C VAL A 45 -9.53 -6.69 17.77
N ASN A 46 -9.96 -6.01 18.86
CA ASN A 46 -11.24 -6.25 19.50
C ASN A 46 -12.38 -5.57 18.72
N PRO A 47 -13.63 -6.05 18.85
CA PRO A 47 -14.79 -5.45 18.17
C PRO A 47 -15.19 -4.09 18.73
N PHE A 48 -14.78 -3.75 19.94
CA PHE A 48 -15.00 -2.46 20.61
C PHE A 48 -13.90 -2.17 21.62
N TYR A 49 -13.74 -0.89 21.95
CA TYR A 49 -12.77 -0.40 22.92
C TYR A 49 -13.44 0.59 23.89
N ARG A 50 -13.03 0.55 25.16
CA ARG A 50 -13.55 1.42 26.22
C ARG A 50 -12.40 2.17 26.90
N LYS A 51 -12.73 3.03 27.87
CA LYS A 51 -11.73 3.81 28.60
C LYS A 51 -10.68 2.95 29.31
N GLU A 52 -11.07 1.78 29.78
CA GLU A 52 -10.18 0.82 30.44
C GLU A 52 -9.13 0.20 29.51
N ASP A 53 -9.36 0.25 28.18
CA ASP A 53 -8.42 -0.26 27.17
C ASP A 53 -7.37 0.80 26.77
N LEU A 54 -7.48 2.03 27.30
CA LEU A 54 -6.53 3.09 26.96
C LEU A 54 -5.12 2.76 27.47
N PRO A 55 -4.09 2.88 26.60
CA PRO A 55 -2.71 2.76 27.01
C PRO A 55 -2.34 3.83 28.05
N VAL A 56 -1.51 3.45 29.02
CA VAL A 56 -1.06 4.37 30.08
C VAL A 56 -0.27 5.53 29.47
N GLY A 57 -0.63 6.76 29.85
CA GLY A 57 0.08 7.98 29.44
C GLY A 57 -0.35 8.61 28.11
N CYS A 58 -1.26 8.00 27.35
CA CYS A 58 -1.78 8.58 26.09
C CYS A 58 -2.65 9.84 26.34
N GLU A 59 -3.26 9.95 27.51
CA GLU A 59 -4.20 11.04 27.88
C GLU A 59 -3.53 12.43 27.89
N ASN A 60 -2.23 12.51 28.12
CA ASN A 60 -1.47 13.75 28.28
C ASN A 60 -0.65 14.17 27.06
N ALA A 61 -0.72 13.42 25.95
CA ALA A 61 0.02 13.76 24.74
C ALA A 61 -0.57 15.02 24.08
N LEU A 62 0.28 16.03 23.85
CA LEU A 62 -0.10 17.26 23.16
C LEU A 62 0.54 17.33 21.75
N PRO A 63 -0.14 17.94 20.76
CA PRO A 63 0.44 18.19 19.45
C PRO A 63 1.72 19.03 19.52
N GLY A 64 2.75 18.65 18.77
CA GLY A 64 4.04 19.36 18.72
C GLY A 64 4.94 19.16 19.93
N VAL A 65 4.53 18.37 20.93
CA VAL A 65 5.28 18.08 22.15
C VAL A 65 5.82 16.64 22.11
N PHE A 66 7.06 16.47 22.59
CA PHE A 66 7.70 15.15 22.73
C PHE A 66 6.79 14.16 23.48
N PRO A 67 6.63 12.93 23.03
CA PRO A 67 7.31 12.23 21.94
C PRO A 67 6.65 12.38 20.55
N PHE A 68 5.92 13.46 20.29
CA PHE A 68 5.32 13.84 19.01
C PHE A 68 4.27 12.89 18.47
N THR A 69 3.68 12.05 19.29
CA THR A 69 2.63 11.09 18.90
C THR A 69 1.51 11.76 18.10
N ARG A 70 1.09 12.95 18.55
CA ARG A 70 0.00 13.73 17.96
C ARG A 70 0.45 14.73 16.90
N GLY A 71 1.65 14.57 16.33
CA GLY A 71 2.20 15.41 15.25
C GLY A 71 3.38 16.27 15.69
N ASN A 72 4.18 16.66 14.71
CA ASN A 72 5.42 17.45 14.90
C ASN A 72 5.19 18.95 15.06
N LYS A 73 4.00 19.45 14.73
CA LYS A 73 3.62 20.89 14.66
C LYS A 73 2.27 21.11 15.33
N PRO A 74 1.96 22.36 15.70
CA PRO A 74 0.68 22.70 16.30
C PRO A 74 -0.46 22.87 15.27
N CYS A 75 -0.20 22.64 13.98
CA CYS A 75 -1.19 22.77 12.90
C CYS A 75 -1.10 21.59 11.94
N ASN A 76 -2.21 21.23 11.30
CA ASN A 76 -2.29 20.10 10.35
C ASN A 76 -2.10 20.56 8.91
N SER A 77 -1.02 21.31 8.60
CA SER A 77 -0.71 21.74 7.24
C SER A 77 0.29 20.78 6.58
N TRP A 78 -0.17 19.95 5.64
CA TRP A 78 0.74 19.17 4.79
C TRP A 78 1.03 19.87 3.47
N LEU A 79 2.14 19.51 2.84
CA LEU A 79 2.50 19.94 1.50
C LEU A 79 1.91 18.99 0.46
N VAL A 80 1.26 19.56 -0.56
CA VAL A 80 0.76 18.82 -1.73
C VAL A 80 1.95 18.62 -2.66
N ARG A 81 2.47 17.37 -2.71
CA ARG A 81 3.63 17.04 -3.52
C ARG A 81 3.23 16.33 -4.82
N GLN A 82 4.00 16.66 -5.89
CA GLN A 82 3.98 15.93 -7.16
C GLN A 82 5.40 15.61 -7.61
N ASP A 83 5.56 14.41 -8.17
CA ASP A 83 6.85 13.89 -8.61
C ASP A 83 6.96 14.01 -10.15
N ILE A 84 8.11 14.52 -10.65
CA ILE A 84 8.39 14.74 -12.06
C ILE A 84 9.64 13.97 -12.46
N LYS A 85 9.55 13.15 -13.51
CA LYS A 85 10.73 12.56 -14.15
C LYS A 85 11.42 13.64 -14.99
N ALA A 86 12.53 14.19 -14.49
CA ALA A 86 13.25 15.29 -15.11
C ALA A 86 14.29 14.76 -16.13
N GLY A 87 13.81 14.33 -17.28
CA GLY A 87 14.64 13.91 -18.42
C GLY A 87 15.17 15.08 -19.22
N ASP A 88 14.27 15.95 -19.68
CA ASP A 88 14.56 17.25 -20.26
C ASP A 88 14.29 18.35 -19.22
N ALA A 89 15.22 19.29 -19.06
CA ALA A 89 15.13 20.31 -18.03
C ALA A 89 14.02 21.33 -18.29
N ALA A 90 13.87 21.75 -19.55
CA ALA A 90 12.89 22.77 -19.94
C ALA A 90 11.46 22.23 -19.86
N GLU A 91 11.24 20.98 -20.30
CA GLU A 91 9.96 20.30 -20.19
C GLU A 91 9.58 20.09 -18.71
N ALA A 92 10.51 19.60 -17.88
CA ALA A 92 10.29 19.40 -16.46
C ALA A 92 10.02 20.72 -15.72
N ASN A 93 10.70 21.81 -16.09
CA ASN A 93 10.46 23.14 -15.57
C ASN A 93 9.04 23.64 -15.92
N ALA A 94 8.65 23.53 -17.20
CA ALA A 94 7.31 23.94 -17.63
C ALA A 94 6.22 23.18 -16.89
N LYS A 95 6.39 21.85 -16.73
CA LYS A 95 5.48 21.00 -15.96
C LYS A 95 5.42 21.39 -14.48
N ALA A 96 6.57 21.65 -13.85
CA ALA A 96 6.64 22.12 -12.48
C ALA A 96 5.91 23.44 -12.27
N LYS A 97 6.14 24.44 -13.13
CA LYS A 97 5.45 25.74 -13.09
C LYS A 97 3.93 25.58 -13.23
N ALA A 98 3.48 24.74 -14.16
CA ALA A 98 2.06 24.45 -14.34
C ALA A 98 1.42 23.81 -13.09
N LEU A 99 2.11 22.87 -12.43
CA LEU A 99 1.66 22.25 -11.20
C LEU A 99 1.61 23.25 -10.04
N ILE A 100 2.64 24.08 -9.87
CA ILE A 100 2.71 25.12 -8.84
C ILE A 100 1.57 26.13 -9.01
N ALA A 101 1.35 26.63 -10.23
CA ALA A 101 0.24 27.54 -10.54
C ALA A 101 -1.15 26.93 -10.23
N ASN A 102 -1.23 25.60 -10.15
CA ASN A 102 -2.44 24.85 -9.86
C ASN A 102 -2.50 24.26 -8.44
N GLY A 103 -1.78 24.83 -7.47
CA GLY A 103 -1.92 24.53 -6.04
C GLY A 103 -0.96 23.48 -5.47
N VAL A 104 0.00 22.99 -6.26
CA VAL A 104 1.11 22.17 -5.76
C VAL A 104 2.14 23.09 -5.09
N ASN A 105 2.61 22.70 -3.91
CA ASN A 105 3.59 23.48 -3.15
C ASN A 105 4.83 22.67 -2.71
N SER A 106 4.95 21.44 -3.24
CA SER A 106 6.13 20.60 -3.13
C SER A 106 6.34 19.85 -4.45
N ILE A 107 7.52 19.98 -5.03
CA ILE A 107 7.90 19.28 -6.27
C ILE A 107 9.06 18.35 -5.97
N ALA A 108 9.03 17.14 -6.53
CA ALA A 108 10.17 16.25 -6.54
C ALA A 108 10.63 15.95 -7.96
N PHE A 109 11.92 16.13 -8.21
CA PHE A 109 12.54 15.83 -9.49
C PHE A 109 13.36 14.54 -9.43
N GLY A 110 13.04 13.58 -10.29
CA GLY A 110 13.84 12.37 -10.52
C GLY A 110 14.88 12.64 -11.60
N ILE A 111 16.17 12.75 -11.25
CA ILE A 111 17.25 13.20 -12.14
C ILE A 111 18.24 12.06 -12.39
N LYS A 112 18.47 11.71 -13.67
CA LYS A 112 19.50 10.74 -14.05
C LYS A 112 20.89 11.36 -13.91
N GLY A 113 21.87 10.58 -13.40
CA GLY A 113 23.22 11.09 -13.11
C GLY A 113 23.95 11.75 -14.28
N LYS A 114 23.70 11.29 -15.51
CA LYS A 114 24.28 11.90 -16.74
C LYS A 114 23.80 13.32 -17.02
N LEU A 115 22.70 13.75 -16.42
CA LEU A 115 22.11 15.09 -16.59
C LEU A 115 22.65 16.10 -15.56
N VAL A 116 23.43 15.67 -14.58
CA VAL A 116 23.98 16.56 -13.56
C VAL A 116 25.14 17.36 -14.15
N THR A 117 24.82 18.54 -14.70
CA THR A 117 25.76 19.52 -15.25
C THR A 117 25.44 20.90 -14.69
N PRO A 118 26.39 21.88 -14.77
CA PRO A 118 26.16 23.25 -14.30
C PRO A 118 24.98 23.93 -14.99
N GLU A 119 24.71 23.64 -16.26
CA GLU A 119 23.66 24.25 -17.07
C GLU A 119 22.27 23.64 -16.78
N TYR A 120 22.24 22.39 -16.31
CA TYR A 120 20.98 21.66 -16.12
C TYR A 120 20.13 22.26 -14.99
N ILE A 121 20.72 22.57 -13.84
CA ILE A 121 20.00 23.08 -12.67
C ILE A 121 19.36 24.44 -12.96
N PRO A 122 20.08 25.44 -13.52
CA PRO A 122 19.47 26.71 -13.93
C PRO A 122 18.29 26.52 -14.89
N ALA A 123 18.40 25.64 -15.89
CA ALA A 123 17.32 25.36 -16.82
C ALA A 123 16.12 24.67 -16.14
N LEU A 124 16.37 23.75 -15.21
CA LEU A 124 15.32 23.02 -14.47
C LEU A 124 14.54 23.94 -13.52
N LEU A 125 15.21 24.86 -12.87
CA LEU A 125 14.63 25.70 -11.81
C LEU A 125 14.35 27.16 -12.25
N ASP A 126 14.49 27.48 -13.52
CA ASP A 126 14.25 28.82 -14.01
C ASP A 126 12.86 29.35 -13.67
N GLY A 127 12.78 30.51 -13.00
CA GLY A 127 11.54 31.15 -12.61
C GLY A 127 10.71 30.40 -11.53
N ILE A 128 11.27 29.39 -10.86
CA ILE A 128 10.66 28.76 -9.69
C ILE A 128 11.18 29.44 -8.43
N ASP A 129 10.27 29.88 -7.56
CA ASP A 129 10.61 30.47 -6.26
C ASP A 129 10.89 29.37 -5.23
N ALA A 130 12.17 29.11 -4.95
CA ALA A 130 12.62 28.08 -4.01
C ALA A 130 12.35 28.43 -2.52
N GLU A 131 12.00 29.67 -2.18
CA GLU A 131 11.64 30.04 -0.81
C GLU A 131 10.17 29.69 -0.50
N SER A 132 9.28 29.73 -1.48
CA SER A 132 7.86 29.42 -1.32
C SER A 132 7.54 27.95 -1.59
N VAL A 133 8.21 27.31 -2.55
CA VAL A 133 7.99 25.91 -2.96
C VAL A 133 9.03 24.99 -2.35
N GLU A 134 8.60 23.86 -1.80
CA GLU A 134 9.52 22.81 -1.37
C GLU A 134 10.06 22.05 -2.59
N LEU A 135 11.38 22.00 -2.74
CA LEU A 135 12.06 21.34 -3.87
C LEU A 135 12.83 20.10 -3.41
N ASN A 136 12.42 18.94 -3.90
CA ASN A 136 13.00 17.66 -3.56
C ASN A 136 13.71 17.06 -4.79
N PHE A 137 14.85 16.41 -4.60
CA PHE A 137 15.65 15.87 -5.68
C PHE A 137 16.05 14.42 -5.41
N ASN A 138 15.62 13.52 -6.30
CA ASN A 138 16.05 12.13 -6.31
C ASN A 138 17.13 11.99 -7.38
N VAL A 139 18.39 12.01 -6.96
CA VAL A 139 19.57 12.02 -7.85
C VAL A 139 20.31 10.70 -7.76
N CYS A 140 20.99 10.31 -8.84
CA CYS A 140 21.87 9.14 -8.82
C CYS A 140 22.92 9.25 -7.71
N VAL A 141 23.08 8.18 -6.91
CA VAL A 141 23.96 8.12 -5.74
C VAL A 141 25.39 8.62 -6.04
N GLY A 142 25.97 8.25 -7.18
CA GLY A 142 27.32 8.67 -7.58
C GLY A 142 27.47 10.13 -8.02
N LYS A 143 26.39 10.90 -8.11
CA LYS A 143 26.41 12.31 -8.54
C LYS A 143 25.78 13.26 -7.52
N VAL A 144 25.34 12.74 -6.39
CA VAL A 144 24.57 13.49 -5.40
C VAL A 144 25.34 14.64 -4.76
N VAL A 145 26.63 14.49 -4.46
CA VAL A 145 27.47 15.55 -3.88
C VAL A 145 27.66 16.69 -4.90
N LEU A 146 28.05 16.35 -6.14
CA LEU A 146 28.19 17.33 -7.21
C LEU A 146 26.87 18.10 -7.45
N PHE A 147 25.75 17.38 -7.48
CA PHE A 147 24.43 17.99 -7.63
C PHE A 147 24.15 18.99 -6.50
N THR A 148 24.46 18.61 -5.25
CA THR A 148 24.25 19.46 -4.07
C THR A 148 25.08 20.75 -4.16
N GLN A 149 26.35 20.66 -4.55
CA GLN A 149 27.23 21.81 -4.75
C GLN A 149 26.68 22.76 -5.81
N LEU A 150 26.29 22.24 -6.97
CA LEU A 150 25.69 23.03 -8.05
C LEU A 150 24.36 23.67 -7.63
N LEU A 151 23.55 22.98 -6.82
CA LEU A 151 22.27 23.50 -6.31
C LEU A 151 22.50 24.68 -5.33
N VAL A 152 23.42 24.53 -4.39
CA VAL A 152 23.78 25.59 -3.43
C VAL A 152 24.33 26.81 -4.16
N GLU A 153 25.22 26.59 -5.15
CA GLU A 153 25.76 27.67 -5.98
C GLU A 153 24.65 28.39 -6.77
N TYR A 154 23.73 27.65 -7.40
CA TYR A 154 22.57 28.22 -8.09
C TYR A 154 21.72 29.09 -7.15
N TYR A 155 21.40 28.62 -5.95
CA TYR A 155 20.63 29.44 -5.00
C TYR A 155 21.35 30.72 -4.59
N ARG A 156 22.67 30.67 -4.38
CA ARG A 156 23.48 31.86 -4.11
C ARG A 156 23.49 32.85 -5.29
N GLN A 157 23.69 32.34 -6.51
CA GLN A 157 23.68 33.18 -7.73
C GLN A 157 22.33 33.85 -7.96
N ARG A 158 21.22 33.19 -7.59
CA ARG A 158 19.86 33.75 -7.68
C ARG A 158 19.46 34.59 -6.47
N ALA A 159 20.35 34.77 -5.50
CA ALA A 159 20.15 35.52 -4.26
C ALA A 159 18.96 35.04 -3.42
N PHE A 160 18.65 33.72 -3.43
CA PHE A 160 17.68 33.13 -2.52
C PHE A 160 18.20 33.16 -1.08
N ASP A 161 17.31 33.40 -0.13
CA ASP A 161 17.59 33.26 1.30
C ASP A 161 17.74 31.78 1.67
N LEU A 162 18.98 31.31 1.86
CA LEU A 162 19.29 29.92 2.14
C LEU A 162 18.65 29.41 3.45
N GLU A 163 18.30 30.29 4.38
CA GLU A 163 17.57 29.90 5.60
C GLU A 163 16.08 29.63 5.33
N LYS A 164 15.54 30.12 4.22
CA LYS A 164 14.14 29.92 3.84
C LYS A 164 13.93 28.76 2.88
N VAL A 165 14.90 28.51 1.99
CA VAL A 165 14.79 27.39 1.03
C VAL A 165 14.57 26.06 1.76
N LYS A 166 13.65 25.25 1.26
CA LYS A 166 13.24 24.00 1.89
C LYS A 166 13.14 22.89 0.86
N GLY A 167 13.52 21.68 1.26
CA GLY A 167 13.49 20.54 0.36
C GLY A 167 14.25 19.33 0.88
N SER A 168 14.57 18.46 -0.05
CA SER A 168 15.40 17.30 0.26
C SER A 168 16.23 16.84 -0.92
N ILE A 169 17.37 16.22 -0.60
CA ILE A 169 18.20 15.47 -1.53
C ILE A 169 18.09 14.01 -1.10
N GLY A 170 17.47 13.21 -1.93
CA GLY A 170 17.08 11.83 -1.58
C GLY A 170 18.26 10.85 -1.63
N TYR A 171 19.30 11.07 -0.81
CA TYR A 171 20.42 10.13 -0.71
C TYR A 171 20.04 8.91 0.13
N ASP A 172 19.95 7.75 -0.53
CA ASP A 172 19.54 6.49 0.08
C ASP A 172 20.34 5.32 -0.51
N PRO A 173 21.62 5.15 -0.09
CA PRO A 173 22.50 4.09 -0.61
C PRO A 173 22.04 2.68 -0.21
N ILE A 174 21.57 2.47 1.03
CA ILE A 174 21.10 1.15 1.50
C ILE A 174 19.84 0.72 0.75
N GLY A 175 18.88 1.64 0.51
CA GLY A 175 17.71 1.36 -0.31
C GLY A 175 18.04 1.10 -1.78
N LYS A 176 19.09 1.71 -2.29
CA LYS A 176 19.61 1.39 -3.62
C LYS A 176 20.24 0.00 -3.64
N GLU A 177 21.03 -0.36 -2.64
CA GLU A 177 21.59 -1.69 -2.48
C GLU A 177 20.49 -2.75 -2.43
N MET A 178 19.48 -2.57 -1.57
CA MET A 178 18.37 -3.48 -1.40
C MET A 178 17.58 -3.73 -2.70
N THR A 179 17.46 -2.71 -3.58
CA THR A 179 16.68 -2.81 -4.82
C THR A 179 17.51 -3.19 -6.06
N SER A 180 18.82 -2.93 -6.07
CA SER A 180 19.68 -3.17 -7.23
C SER A 180 20.82 -4.16 -7.02
N GLY A 181 21.04 -4.62 -5.77
CA GLY A 181 22.16 -5.48 -5.41
C GLY A 181 23.54 -4.80 -5.45
N LYS A 182 23.59 -3.46 -5.65
CA LYS A 182 24.85 -2.72 -5.75
C LYS A 182 25.25 -2.14 -4.42
N VAL A 183 26.30 -2.66 -3.81
CA VAL A 183 26.81 -2.24 -2.50
C VAL A 183 27.58 -0.91 -2.59
N ASN A 184 27.38 -0.04 -1.60
CA ASN A 184 28.15 1.17 -1.40
C ASN A 184 28.63 1.25 0.06
N ASP A 185 29.85 0.80 0.31
CA ASP A 185 30.43 0.77 1.66
C ASP A 185 30.95 2.14 2.14
N SER A 186 31.06 3.13 1.23
CA SER A 186 31.55 4.48 1.54
C SER A 186 30.44 5.51 1.77
N TYR A 187 29.22 5.06 2.08
CA TYR A 187 28.08 5.98 2.20
C TYR A 187 28.23 7.00 3.33
N THR A 188 28.95 6.68 4.39
CA THR A 188 29.20 7.57 5.53
C THR A 188 29.96 8.82 5.11
N GLU A 189 30.98 8.68 4.26
CA GLU A 189 31.75 9.81 3.76
C GLU A 189 30.90 10.73 2.86
N VAL A 190 30.00 10.13 2.07
CA VAL A 190 29.06 10.89 1.26
C VAL A 190 28.06 11.64 2.14
N ILE A 191 27.52 11.01 3.19
CA ILE A 191 26.65 11.68 4.18
C ILE A 191 27.37 12.88 4.79
N LYS A 192 28.62 12.71 5.19
CA LYS A 192 29.44 13.78 5.77
C LYS A 192 29.60 14.96 4.80
N ALA A 193 29.91 14.67 3.54
CA ALA A 193 30.01 15.69 2.51
C ALA A 193 28.66 16.40 2.29
N LEU A 194 27.55 15.66 2.18
CA LEU A 194 26.22 16.23 1.98
C LEU A 194 25.78 17.12 3.15
N VAL A 195 26.02 16.69 4.39
CA VAL A 195 25.71 17.47 5.59
C VAL A 195 26.51 18.77 5.61
N ALA A 196 27.80 18.73 5.23
CA ALA A 196 28.64 19.91 5.15
C ALA A 196 28.14 20.90 4.06
N GLU A 197 27.83 20.40 2.86
CA GLU A 197 27.33 21.23 1.74
C GLU A 197 25.96 21.85 2.05
N THR A 198 25.08 21.11 2.75
CA THR A 198 23.72 21.59 3.10
C THR A 198 23.65 22.40 4.40
N ALA A 199 24.75 22.56 5.13
CA ALA A 199 24.78 23.26 6.41
C ALA A 199 24.26 24.71 6.33
N CYS A 200 24.41 25.36 5.19
CA CYS A 200 23.86 26.70 4.93
C CYS A 200 22.33 26.71 4.65
N MET A 201 21.71 25.53 4.51
CA MET A 201 20.28 25.37 4.20
C MET A 201 19.60 24.55 5.31
N PRO A 202 19.28 25.11 6.49
CA PRO A 202 18.86 24.36 7.68
C PRO A 202 17.50 23.64 7.51
N LYS A 203 16.73 23.97 6.47
CA LYS A 203 15.45 23.31 6.15
C LYS A 203 15.57 22.27 5.03
N TYR A 204 16.78 22.01 4.53
CA TYR A 204 17.04 20.89 3.62
C TYR A 204 17.32 19.58 4.40
N ARG A 205 16.93 18.46 3.80
CA ARG A 205 17.20 17.11 4.30
C ARG A 205 18.00 16.35 3.26
N CYS A 206 19.12 15.77 3.65
CA CYS A 206 20.01 15.13 2.67
C CYS A 206 20.08 13.59 2.81
N ILE A 207 19.43 13.00 3.79
CA ILE A 207 19.39 11.55 4.02
C ILE A 207 17.94 11.09 3.89
N ALA A 208 17.68 10.08 3.06
CA ALA A 208 16.37 9.53 2.86
C ALA A 208 16.26 8.07 3.34
N VAL A 209 15.13 7.73 3.97
CA VAL A 209 14.69 6.36 4.26
C VAL A 209 13.46 6.09 3.41
N ASN A 210 13.62 5.32 2.32
CA ASN A 210 12.55 5.09 1.35
C ASN A 210 11.79 3.79 1.67
N SER A 211 11.14 3.71 2.83
CA SER A 211 10.42 2.52 3.27
C SER A 211 9.15 2.22 2.47
N GLY A 212 8.60 3.19 1.74
CA GLY A 212 7.52 2.96 0.78
C GLY A 212 7.82 1.85 -0.24
N LYS A 213 9.11 1.58 -0.54
CA LYS A 213 9.51 0.43 -1.36
C LYS A 213 9.16 -0.91 -0.71
N LEU A 214 9.29 -1.02 0.62
CA LEU A 214 8.91 -2.22 1.38
C LEU A 214 7.40 -2.42 1.32
N ASN A 215 6.64 -1.33 1.50
CA ASN A 215 5.18 -1.32 1.36
C ASN A 215 4.76 -1.81 -0.05
N ASN A 216 5.35 -1.25 -1.10
CA ASN A 216 5.10 -1.63 -2.50
C ASN A 216 5.53 -3.07 -2.83
N ALA A 217 6.41 -3.67 -2.04
CA ALA A 217 6.79 -5.09 -2.14
C ALA A 217 5.85 -6.02 -1.35
N GLY A 218 4.93 -5.48 -0.55
CA GLY A 218 3.94 -6.24 0.20
C GLY A 218 4.23 -6.40 1.69
N ALA A 219 5.15 -5.61 2.26
CA ALA A 219 5.37 -5.58 3.72
C ALA A 219 4.07 -5.25 4.47
N TYR A 220 3.90 -5.84 5.65
CA TYR A 220 2.88 -5.43 6.60
C TYR A 220 3.21 -4.05 7.21
N ILE A 221 2.22 -3.39 7.78
CA ILE A 221 2.35 -2.05 8.39
C ILE A 221 3.41 -2.04 9.50
N THR A 222 3.35 -3.00 10.40
CA THR A 222 4.32 -3.15 11.50
C THR A 222 5.73 -3.46 11.00
N GLN A 223 5.84 -4.23 9.93
CA GLN A 223 7.09 -4.59 9.29
C GLN A 223 7.73 -3.40 8.56
N GLU A 224 6.94 -2.64 7.75
CA GLU A 224 7.41 -1.39 7.15
C GLU A 224 7.94 -0.43 8.20
N LEU A 225 7.19 -0.23 9.29
CA LEU A 225 7.57 0.69 10.37
C LEU A 225 8.86 0.24 11.06
N ALA A 226 8.95 -1.02 11.47
CA ALA A 226 10.13 -1.56 12.14
C ALA A 226 11.39 -1.40 11.28
N TYR A 227 11.29 -1.71 10.00
CA TYR A 227 12.40 -1.62 9.06
C TYR A 227 12.76 -0.17 8.74
N ALA A 228 11.78 0.74 8.63
CA ALA A 228 12.03 2.16 8.48
C ALA A 228 12.81 2.74 9.66
N LEU A 229 12.46 2.34 10.89
CA LEU A 229 13.15 2.76 12.11
C LEU A 229 14.59 2.23 12.17
N ALA A 230 14.79 0.94 11.88
CA ALA A 230 16.11 0.33 11.84
C ALA A 230 17.01 0.95 10.74
N TRP A 231 16.42 1.23 9.58
CA TRP A 231 17.10 1.90 8.48
C TRP A 231 17.50 3.34 8.84
N GLY A 232 16.61 4.11 9.46
CA GLY A 232 16.93 5.45 9.97
C GLY A 232 17.97 5.41 11.07
N ASN A 233 17.91 4.43 12.00
CA ASN A 233 18.89 4.22 13.06
C ASN A 233 20.27 3.87 12.50
N GLU A 234 20.35 3.05 11.45
CA GLU A 234 21.60 2.72 10.76
C GLU A 234 22.32 3.99 10.26
N TYR A 235 21.58 4.90 9.57
CA TYR A 235 22.17 6.17 9.13
C TYR A 235 22.53 7.08 10.30
N LEU A 236 21.68 7.16 11.32
CA LEU A 236 21.95 7.96 12.52
C LEU A 236 23.20 7.47 13.24
N HIS A 237 23.31 6.16 13.46
CA HIS A 237 24.45 5.54 14.12
C HIS A 237 25.75 5.74 13.32
N ALA A 238 25.75 5.39 12.03
CA ALA A 238 26.94 5.50 11.19
C ALA A 238 27.46 6.94 11.08
N ALA A 239 26.58 7.92 10.95
CA ALA A 239 26.96 9.32 10.85
C ALA A 239 27.44 9.90 12.18
N THR A 240 26.85 9.50 13.32
CA THR A 240 27.31 9.92 14.65
C THR A 240 28.66 9.31 15.01
N GLN A 241 28.91 8.04 14.67
CA GLN A 241 30.24 7.41 14.80
C GLN A 241 31.32 8.10 13.94
N ALA A 242 30.91 8.69 12.79
CA ALA A 242 31.80 9.50 11.96
C ALA A 242 32.03 10.93 12.49
N GLY A 243 31.55 11.25 13.70
CA GLY A 243 31.75 12.52 14.39
C GLY A 243 30.77 13.64 14.02
N ILE A 244 29.66 13.36 13.36
CA ILE A 244 28.62 14.36 13.10
C ILE A 244 27.69 14.42 14.33
N PRO A 245 27.40 15.62 14.90
CA PRO A 245 26.50 15.73 16.04
C PRO A 245 25.11 15.14 15.75
N VAL A 246 24.53 14.44 16.72
CA VAL A 246 23.22 13.79 16.59
C VAL A 246 22.12 14.75 16.16
N ASP A 247 22.12 15.97 16.70
CA ASP A 247 21.16 17.02 16.35
C ASP A 247 21.21 17.41 14.87
N VAL A 248 22.36 17.32 14.25
CA VAL A 248 22.53 17.59 12.82
C VAL A 248 22.07 16.42 11.99
N VAL A 249 22.49 15.18 12.34
CA VAL A 249 22.12 13.98 11.58
C VAL A 249 20.61 13.76 11.62
N ALA A 250 20.00 13.74 12.81
CA ALA A 250 18.59 13.47 12.99
C ALA A 250 17.70 14.46 12.23
N LYS A 251 18.07 15.75 12.20
CA LYS A 251 17.38 16.78 11.41
C LYS A 251 17.52 16.58 9.90
N ASN A 252 18.54 15.90 9.44
CA ASN A 252 18.80 15.65 8.03
C ASN A 252 18.11 14.39 7.47
N ILE A 253 17.54 13.55 8.32
CA ILE A 253 16.82 12.34 7.90
C ILE A 253 15.37 12.67 7.54
N LYS A 254 14.92 12.22 6.36
CA LYS A 254 13.53 12.26 5.88
C LYS A 254 13.05 10.85 5.59
N PHE A 255 11.89 10.50 6.12
CA PHE A 255 11.26 9.19 5.90
C PHE A 255 10.22 9.32 4.80
N ASN A 256 10.36 8.53 3.74
CA ASN A 256 9.38 8.39 2.67
C ASN A 256 8.68 7.04 2.87
N MET A 257 7.44 7.08 3.37
CA MET A 257 6.68 5.91 3.82
C MET A 257 5.49 5.66 2.90
N GLY A 258 5.12 4.39 2.71
CA GLY A 258 3.92 4.02 1.98
C GLY A 258 2.64 4.28 2.79
N ILE A 259 1.52 4.39 2.10
CA ILE A 259 0.18 4.41 2.70
C ILE A 259 -0.61 3.27 2.08
N SER A 260 -0.98 2.26 2.86
CA SER A 260 -1.80 1.14 2.41
C SER A 260 -3.30 1.41 2.58
N SER A 261 -4.13 0.46 2.18
CA SER A 261 -5.60 0.60 2.22
C SER A 261 -6.22 0.48 3.61
N ASN A 262 -5.47 0.08 4.65
CA ASN A 262 -6.03 -0.09 6.00
C ASN A 262 -6.09 1.24 6.76
N PHE A 263 -7.17 1.97 6.56
CA PHE A 263 -7.35 3.37 6.96
C PHE A 263 -6.94 3.70 8.41
N PHE A 264 -7.48 2.98 9.38
CA PHE A 264 -7.21 3.27 10.80
C PHE A 264 -5.83 2.80 11.25
N MET A 265 -5.35 1.70 10.71
CA MET A 265 -4.00 1.22 11.00
C MET A 265 -2.93 2.13 10.41
N GLU A 266 -3.18 2.74 9.24
CA GLU A 266 -2.27 3.74 8.68
C GLU A 266 -2.19 5.01 9.52
N ILE A 267 -3.33 5.50 10.04
CA ILE A 267 -3.33 6.61 11.01
C ILE A 267 -2.48 6.25 12.24
N ALA A 268 -2.69 5.06 12.79
CA ALA A 268 -1.97 4.58 13.96
C ALA A 268 -0.47 4.35 13.68
N LYS A 269 -0.12 3.86 12.46
CA LYS A 269 1.29 3.71 12.01
C LYS A 269 2.08 5.01 12.11
N PHE A 270 1.56 6.10 11.55
CA PHE A 270 2.27 7.38 11.57
C PHE A 270 2.37 7.98 12.97
N ARG A 271 1.39 7.73 13.83
CA ARG A 271 1.44 8.12 15.25
C ARG A 271 2.51 7.30 16.00
N ALA A 272 2.54 5.98 15.83
CA ALA A 272 3.54 5.08 16.38
C ALA A 272 4.96 5.40 15.87
N ALA A 273 5.09 5.71 14.57
CA ALA A 273 6.35 6.06 13.93
C ALA A 273 7.02 7.27 14.61
N ARG A 274 6.28 8.36 14.81
CA ARG A 274 6.81 9.55 15.50
C ARG A 274 7.22 9.25 16.93
N THR A 275 6.41 8.48 17.65
CA THR A 275 6.69 8.12 19.05
C THR A 275 7.96 7.28 19.17
N LEU A 276 8.10 6.25 18.36
CA LEU A 276 9.26 5.35 18.40
C LEU A 276 10.53 6.05 17.93
N TRP A 277 10.47 6.80 16.82
CA TRP A 277 11.61 7.55 16.34
C TRP A 277 12.11 8.58 17.36
N ALA A 278 11.18 9.30 17.99
CA ALA A 278 11.55 10.26 19.03
C ALA A 278 12.27 9.60 20.19
N LYS A 279 11.86 8.40 20.60
CA LYS A 279 12.49 7.64 21.67
C LYS A 279 13.84 7.03 21.24
N ILE A 280 14.00 6.63 19.98
CA ILE A 280 15.27 6.16 19.43
C ILE A 280 16.29 7.30 19.43
N VAL A 281 15.94 8.46 18.87
CA VAL A 281 16.86 9.61 18.84
C VAL A 281 17.20 10.10 20.24
N GLU A 282 16.26 10.04 21.19
CA GLU A 282 16.49 10.40 22.59
C GLU A 282 17.63 9.60 23.24
N GLN A 283 17.84 8.33 22.84
CA GLN A 283 18.93 7.50 23.36
C GLN A 283 20.33 7.97 22.93
N TYR A 284 20.41 8.82 21.89
CA TYR A 284 21.65 9.47 21.45
C TYR A 284 21.90 10.82 22.17
N GLU A 285 21.08 11.17 23.16
CA GLU A 285 21.21 12.36 24.00
C GLU A 285 21.33 13.68 23.20
N PRO A 286 20.38 14.02 22.32
CA PRO A 286 20.41 15.27 21.57
C PRO A 286 20.27 16.48 22.49
N GLU A 287 20.94 17.59 22.19
CA GLU A 287 20.84 18.84 22.93
C GLU A 287 19.42 19.44 22.86
N CYS A 288 18.74 19.24 21.71
CA CYS A 288 17.39 19.76 21.49
C CYS A 288 16.38 18.63 21.25
N LYS A 289 15.33 18.55 22.03
CA LYS A 289 14.21 17.62 21.76
C LYS A 289 13.56 17.83 20.38
N CYS A 290 13.74 19.00 19.75
CA CYS A 290 13.27 19.25 18.41
C CYS A 290 13.96 18.33 17.34
N SER A 291 15.14 17.83 17.62
CA SER A 291 15.88 16.89 16.76
C SER A 291 15.25 15.49 16.75
N CYS A 292 14.44 15.16 17.77
CA CYS A 292 13.72 13.90 17.85
C CYS A 292 12.48 13.83 16.93
N LYS A 293 12.15 14.88 16.18
CA LYS A 293 11.00 14.91 15.26
C LYS A 293 11.26 14.04 14.03
N MET A 294 10.34 13.14 13.73
CA MET A 294 10.36 12.34 12.51
C MET A 294 9.71 13.11 11.36
N ILE A 295 10.46 13.47 10.36
CA ILE A 295 9.94 14.16 9.16
C ILE A 295 9.44 13.11 8.17
N ILE A 296 8.14 13.08 7.91
CA ILE A 296 7.48 12.04 7.13
C ILE A 296 6.90 12.62 5.84
N HIS A 297 7.35 12.10 4.71
CA HIS A 297 6.66 12.18 3.44
C HIS A 297 5.89 10.86 3.22
N ALA A 298 4.62 10.94 2.87
CA ALA A 298 3.77 9.77 2.66
C ALA A 298 3.37 9.63 1.18
N GLU A 299 3.44 8.41 0.64
CA GLU A 299 3.08 8.08 -0.74
C GLU A 299 2.01 7.00 -0.76
N THR A 300 0.94 7.18 -1.54
CA THR A 300 -0.08 6.14 -1.70
C THR A 300 0.52 4.87 -2.32
N SER A 301 0.13 3.72 -1.79
CA SER A 301 0.73 2.43 -2.13
C SER A 301 0.43 2.02 -3.57
N GLU A 302 1.46 1.64 -4.32
CA GLU A 302 1.27 1.00 -5.61
C GLU A 302 0.88 -0.49 -5.48
N PHE A 303 1.11 -1.12 -4.32
CA PHE A 303 0.81 -2.52 -4.09
C PHE A 303 -0.67 -2.87 -4.30
N ASN A 304 -1.56 -1.92 -3.98
CA ASN A 304 -3.01 -2.07 -4.06
C ASN A 304 -3.61 -1.58 -5.38
N LEU A 305 -2.81 -1.01 -6.29
CA LEU A 305 -3.31 -0.50 -7.57
C LEU A 305 -3.56 -1.64 -8.56
N THR A 306 -4.57 -1.46 -9.41
CA THR A 306 -5.03 -2.46 -10.37
C THR A 306 -4.99 -1.94 -11.80
N LEU A 307 -4.73 -2.85 -12.76
CA LEU A 307 -4.81 -2.56 -14.19
C LEU A 307 -6.26 -2.51 -14.67
N PHE A 308 -7.06 -3.52 -14.27
CA PHE A 308 -8.49 -3.55 -14.56
C PHE A 308 -9.25 -2.73 -13.53
N ASP A 309 -10.37 -2.14 -13.98
CA ASP A 309 -11.17 -1.21 -13.21
C ASP A 309 -10.31 -0.05 -12.64
N ALA A 310 -9.41 0.47 -13.49
CA ALA A 310 -8.35 1.38 -13.12
C ALA A 310 -8.85 2.69 -12.47
N TYR A 311 -10.05 3.15 -12.83
CA TYR A 311 -10.65 4.34 -12.21
C TYR A 311 -10.96 4.15 -10.71
N VAL A 312 -11.17 2.91 -10.25
CA VAL A 312 -11.33 2.60 -8.82
C VAL A 312 -10.05 2.89 -8.03
N ASN A 313 -8.88 2.92 -8.69
CA ASN A 313 -7.64 3.36 -8.05
C ASN A 313 -7.73 4.78 -7.48
N MET A 314 -8.50 5.69 -8.11
CA MET A 314 -8.73 7.03 -7.57
C MET A 314 -9.44 7.01 -6.21
N LEU A 315 -10.38 6.07 -6.02
CA LEU A 315 -11.09 5.91 -4.76
C LEU A 315 -10.16 5.33 -3.67
N ARG A 316 -9.30 4.38 -4.03
CA ARG A 316 -8.29 3.80 -3.12
C ARG A 316 -7.32 4.87 -2.65
N THR A 317 -6.68 5.56 -3.59
CA THR A 317 -5.68 6.58 -3.27
C THR A 317 -6.28 7.79 -2.53
N GLN A 318 -7.59 8.09 -2.71
CA GLN A 318 -8.29 9.11 -1.92
C GLN A 318 -8.35 8.73 -0.44
N THR A 319 -8.76 7.49 -0.11
CA THR A 319 -8.84 7.04 1.28
C THR A 319 -7.46 6.87 1.93
N GLU A 320 -6.47 6.43 1.16
CA GLU A 320 -5.06 6.37 1.58
C GLU A 320 -4.54 7.76 1.92
N ALA A 321 -4.68 8.74 1.01
CA ALA A 321 -4.26 10.12 1.25
C ALA A 321 -4.99 10.76 2.44
N MET A 322 -6.28 10.44 2.64
CA MET A 322 -7.05 10.92 3.76
C MET A 322 -6.51 10.39 5.10
N SER A 323 -6.11 9.12 5.19
CA SER A 323 -5.51 8.56 6.40
C SER A 323 -4.20 9.25 6.78
N ALA A 324 -3.34 9.55 5.80
CA ALA A 324 -2.09 10.29 6.01
C ALA A 324 -2.32 11.75 6.42
N ALA A 325 -3.30 12.42 5.80
CA ALA A 325 -3.68 13.79 6.15
C ALA A 325 -4.21 13.88 7.59
N ILE A 326 -5.06 12.94 8.03
CA ILE A 326 -5.55 12.84 9.41
C ILE A 326 -4.40 12.54 10.37
N ALA A 327 -3.47 11.68 9.98
CA ALA A 327 -2.31 11.34 10.78
C ALA A 327 -1.28 12.49 10.91
N GLY A 328 -1.41 13.56 10.13
CA GLY A 328 -0.58 14.78 10.25
C GLY A 328 0.83 14.64 9.72
N VAL A 329 1.03 13.98 8.57
CA VAL A 329 2.33 13.91 7.89
C VAL A 329 2.73 15.26 7.28
N GLU A 330 4.02 15.43 6.94
CA GLU A 330 4.54 16.71 6.45
C GLU A 330 4.20 16.96 4.97
N SER A 331 4.18 15.93 4.15
CA SER A 331 3.83 16.01 2.72
C SER A 331 3.22 14.71 2.22
N ILE A 332 2.41 14.80 1.17
CA ILE A 332 1.74 13.63 0.56
C ILE A 332 1.95 13.67 -0.95
N THR A 333 2.27 12.52 -1.53
CA THR A 333 2.13 12.25 -2.97
C THR A 333 1.02 11.24 -3.20
N VAL A 334 0.10 11.54 -4.10
CA VAL A 334 -0.93 10.62 -4.56
C VAL A 334 -0.52 10.06 -5.91
N THR A 335 -0.44 8.74 -6.01
CA THR A 335 -0.12 8.04 -7.26
C THR A 335 -1.27 8.17 -8.24
N PRO A 336 -1.03 8.62 -9.47
CA PRO A 336 -2.06 8.66 -10.51
C PRO A 336 -2.62 7.26 -10.81
N TYR A 337 -3.91 7.20 -11.13
CA TYR A 337 -4.63 5.92 -11.29
C TYR A 337 -4.09 5.05 -12.46
N ASP A 338 -3.49 5.69 -13.47
CA ASP A 338 -2.95 5.07 -14.68
C ASP A 338 -1.47 4.64 -14.54
N ALA A 339 -0.80 4.98 -13.44
CA ALA A 339 0.63 4.71 -13.22
C ALA A 339 1.02 3.22 -13.29
N VAL A 340 0.02 2.32 -13.22
CA VAL A 340 0.22 0.87 -13.27
C VAL A 340 0.55 0.37 -14.68
N TYR A 341 0.01 1.00 -15.71
CA TYR A 341 0.08 0.51 -17.08
C TYR A 341 0.70 1.49 -18.08
N GLU A 342 0.80 2.77 -17.74
CA GLU A 342 1.42 3.76 -18.62
C GLU A 342 2.15 4.87 -17.85
N ALA A 343 2.87 5.73 -18.56
CA ALA A 343 3.34 6.97 -17.98
C ALA A 343 2.14 7.85 -17.64
N PRO A 344 2.04 8.36 -16.40
CA PRO A 344 0.86 9.11 -15.98
C PRO A 344 0.48 10.23 -16.94
N THR A 345 -0.78 10.23 -17.37
CA THR A 345 -1.36 11.27 -18.22
C THR A 345 -1.55 12.57 -17.42
N ASP A 346 -1.58 13.71 -18.10
CA ASP A 346 -1.83 15.00 -17.43
C ASP A 346 -3.20 15.04 -16.74
N PHE A 347 -4.19 14.30 -17.27
CA PHE A 347 -5.49 14.14 -16.64
C PHE A 347 -5.39 13.38 -15.32
N ALA A 348 -4.71 12.23 -15.30
CA ALA A 348 -4.53 11.43 -14.09
C ALA A 348 -3.71 12.17 -13.02
N VAL A 349 -2.64 12.87 -13.42
CA VAL A 349 -1.85 13.73 -12.54
C VAL A 349 -2.71 14.85 -11.94
N ARG A 350 -3.60 15.47 -12.75
CA ARG A 350 -4.55 16.48 -12.27
C ARG A 350 -5.50 15.91 -11.22
N ILE A 351 -6.07 14.72 -11.46
CA ILE A 351 -6.97 14.07 -10.49
C ILE A 351 -6.22 13.76 -9.19
N ALA A 352 -5.05 13.13 -9.26
CA ALA A 352 -4.22 12.78 -8.10
C ALA A 352 -3.90 14.01 -7.22
N LYS A 353 -3.55 15.12 -7.83
CA LYS A 353 -3.35 16.41 -7.13
C LYS A 353 -4.66 16.92 -6.51
N ASN A 354 -5.76 16.90 -7.26
CA ASN A 354 -7.05 17.42 -6.81
C ASN A 354 -7.61 16.63 -5.64
N GLN A 355 -7.33 15.33 -5.53
CA GLN A 355 -7.69 14.53 -4.34
C GLN A 355 -7.18 15.18 -3.05
N GLN A 356 -5.91 15.61 -3.01
CA GLN A 356 -5.35 16.31 -1.84
C GLN A 356 -5.95 17.71 -1.63
N LEU A 357 -6.21 18.45 -2.73
CA LEU A 357 -6.81 19.77 -2.64
C LEU A 357 -8.24 19.72 -2.11
N ILE A 358 -9.03 18.70 -2.47
CA ILE A 358 -10.36 18.43 -1.91
C ILE A 358 -10.26 18.18 -0.39
N LEU A 359 -9.34 17.30 0.05
CA LEU A 359 -9.14 17.03 1.47
C LEU A 359 -8.78 18.29 2.26
N LYS A 360 -8.06 19.22 1.64
CA LYS A 360 -7.60 20.46 2.27
C LYS A 360 -8.63 21.58 2.23
N HIS A 361 -9.25 21.84 1.07
CA HIS A 361 -10.05 23.04 0.84
C HIS A 361 -11.57 22.80 0.95
N GLU A 362 -12.03 21.59 0.70
CA GLU A 362 -13.46 21.23 0.79
C GLU A 362 -13.76 20.44 2.06
N SER A 363 -12.94 19.42 2.36
CA SER A 363 -13.11 18.59 3.57
C SER A 363 -12.49 19.20 4.83
N HIS A 364 -11.68 20.25 4.68
CA HIS A 364 -11.06 20.99 5.77
C HIS A 364 -10.24 20.17 6.77
N LEU A 365 -9.61 19.06 6.33
CA LEU A 365 -8.80 18.21 7.21
C LEU A 365 -7.54 18.92 7.73
N ASP A 366 -7.15 20.04 7.12
CA ASP A 366 -6.02 20.88 7.54
C ASP A 366 -6.33 21.75 8.78
N LYS A 367 -7.58 21.83 9.22
CA LYS A 367 -8.02 22.72 10.32
C LYS A 367 -7.85 22.10 11.70
N VAL A 368 -7.79 20.78 11.80
CA VAL A 368 -7.69 20.06 13.08
C VAL A 368 -6.50 19.13 13.05
N ILE A 369 -5.64 19.22 14.07
CA ILE A 369 -4.52 18.31 14.23
C ILE A 369 -4.95 17.08 14.99
N ASP A 370 -4.51 15.91 14.50
CA ASP A 370 -4.74 14.59 15.10
C ASP A 370 -6.21 14.39 15.59
N PRO A 371 -7.20 14.54 14.70
CA PRO A 371 -8.61 14.38 15.09
C PRO A 371 -8.95 12.95 15.54
N ALA A 372 -8.09 11.98 15.26
CA ALA A 372 -8.20 10.59 15.72
C ALA A 372 -7.72 10.40 17.18
N GLY A 373 -6.98 11.38 17.73
CA GLY A 373 -6.46 11.34 19.10
C GLY A 373 -7.58 11.34 20.16
N GLY A 374 -7.44 10.48 21.18
CA GLY A 374 -8.44 10.26 22.21
C GLY A 374 -9.50 9.20 21.88
N SER A 375 -9.53 8.68 20.64
CA SER A 375 -10.30 7.48 20.31
C SER A 375 -9.66 6.26 20.99
N TYR A 376 -10.42 5.56 21.81
CA TYR A 376 -9.92 4.36 22.50
C TYR A 376 -9.34 3.34 21.51
N TYR A 377 -9.99 3.18 20.37
CA TYR A 377 -9.56 2.30 19.29
C TYR A 377 -8.21 2.74 18.68
N ILE A 378 -8.09 4.01 18.29
CA ILE A 378 -6.87 4.53 17.66
C ILE A 378 -5.69 4.55 18.63
N GLU A 379 -5.91 4.91 19.88
CA GLU A 379 -4.84 4.88 20.90
C GLU A 379 -4.35 3.44 21.14
N SER A 380 -5.27 2.47 21.24
CA SER A 380 -4.91 1.04 21.39
C SER A 380 -4.22 0.48 20.15
N LEU A 381 -4.67 0.84 18.93
CA LEU A 381 -3.96 0.48 17.70
C LEU A 381 -2.55 1.08 17.65
N THR A 382 -2.41 2.36 18.01
CA THR A 382 -1.11 3.05 18.04
C THR A 382 -0.13 2.33 18.97
N ALA A 383 -0.59 1.93 20.15
CA ALA A 383 0.23 1.18 21.11
C ALA A 383 0.58 -0.22 20.62
N SER A 384 -0.37 -0.95 20.02
CA SER A 384 -0.15 -2.30 19.49
C SER A 384 0.85 -2.30 18.33
N ILE A 385 0.69 -1.37 17.39
CA ILE A 385 1.63 -1.20 16.26
C ILE A 385 3.01 -0.80 16.78
N ALA A 386 3.08 0.12 17.75
CA ALA A 386 4.34 0.54 18.34
C ALA A 386 5.06 -0.63 19.04
N ALA A 387 4.34 -1.45 19.80
CA ALA A 387 4.91 -2.59 20.50
C ALA A 387 5.47 -3.65 19.54
N GLU A 388 4.69 -4.02 18.50
CA GLU A 388 5.12 -5.03 17.53
C GLU A 388 6.28 -4.50 16.64
N ALA A 389 6.21 -3.24 16.19
CA ALA A 389 7.28 -2.63 15.42
C ALA A 389 8.58 -2.50 16.24
N LEU A 390 8.48 -2.13 17.53
CA LEU A 390 9.65 -2.07 18.42
C LEU A 390 10.29 -3.45 18.59
N LYS A 391 9.50 -4.49 18.79
CA LYS A 391 9.99 -5.86 18.91
C LYS A 391 10.75 -6.29 17.64
N GLN A 392 10.22 -6.03 16.46
CA GLN A 392 10.88 -6.33 15.18
C GLN A 392 12.14 -5.47 14.98
N PHE A 393 12.09 -4.19 15.34
CA PHE A 393 13.25 -3.29 15.33
C PHE A 393 14.39 -3.85 16.19
N LEU A 394 14.12 -4.19 17.44
CA LEU A 394 15.12 -4.74 18.35
C LEU A 394 15.75 -6.04 17.83
N ALA A 395 14.95 -6.90 17.22
CA ALA A 395 15.46 -8.14 16.62
C ALA A 395 16.46 -7.88 15.48
N ILE A 396 16.27 -6.81 14.69
CA ILE A 396 17.21 -6.40 13.64
C ILE A 396 18.49 -5.83 14.24
N GLU A 397 18.39 -4.99 15.26
CA GLU A 397 19.54 -4.40 15.94
C GLU A 397 20.39 -5.49 16.63
N GLU A 398 19.76 -6.45 17.32
CA GLU A 398 20.43 -7.61 17.94
C GLU A 398 21.14 -8.51 16.90
N ALA A 399 20.60 -8.62 15.69
CA ALA A 399 21.23 -9.37 14.59
C ALA A 399 22.41 -8.63 13.94
N GLY A 400 22.68 -7.38 14.33
CA GLY A 400 23.81 -6.57 13.88
C GLY A 400 23.46 -5.42 12.94
N GLY A 401 22.21 -4.96 12.97
CA GLY A 401 21.73 -3.75 12.32
C GLY A 401 21.16 -3.96 10.93
N PHE A 402 20.52 -2.89 10.42
CA PHE A 402 19.73 -2.93 9.19
C PHE A 402 20.59 -3.20 7.95
N HIS A 403 21.76 -2.55 7.82
CA HIS A 403 22.62 -2.71 6.64
C HIS A 403 23.14 -4.14 6.50
N LYS A 404 23.54 -4.77 7.62
CA LYS A 404 23.94 -6.17 7.63
C LYS A 404 22.78 -7.08 7.20
N ALA A 405 21.58 -6.86 7.73
CA ALA A 405 20.40 -7.63 7.38
C ALA A 405 20.03 -7.48 5.89
N VAL A 406 20.23 -6.30 5.29
CA VAL A 406 20.07 -6.08 3.85
C VAL A 406 21.12 -6.84 3.03
N LYS A 407 22.40 -6.79 3.42
CA LYS A 407 23.50 -7.52 2.76
C LYS A 407 23.26 -9.03 2.77
N GLU A 408 22.79 -9.57 3.88
CA GLU A 408 22.48 -11.00 4.04
C GLU A 408 21.15 -11.39 3.38
N GLY A 409 20.37 -10.42 2.89
CA GLY A 409 19.07 -10.64 2.23
C GLY A 409 17.93 -10.98 3.17
N VAL A 410 18.10 -10.80 4.47
CA VAL A 410 17.11 -11.11 5.52
C VAL A 410 15.86 -10.24 5.35
N ILE A 411 16.05 -8.93 5.12
CA ILE A 411 14.94 -7.97 4.91
C ILE A 411 14.15 -8.33 3.65
N GLN A 412 14.84 -8.58 2.54
CA GLN A 412 14.21 -8.91 1.26
C GLN A 412 13.40 -10.20 1.35
N GLN A 413 13.93 -11.23 2.03
CA GLN A 413 13.24 -12.51 2.22
C GLN A 413 12.01 -12.36 3.12
N ALA A 414 12.10 -11.60 4.20
CA ALA A 414 10.99 -11.37 5.12
C ALA A 414 9.83 -10.62 4.42
N VAL A 415 10.14 -9.60 3.63
CA VAL A 415 9.12 -8.84 2.87
C VAL A 415 8.53 -9.69 1.75
N GLU A 416 9.34 -10.48 1.05
CA GLU A 416 8.85 -11.42 0.04
C GLU A 416 7.90 -12.46 0.64
N ALA A 417 8.21 -12.99 1.83
CA ALA A 417 7.34 -13.93 2.54
C ALA A 417 5.98 -13.28 2.87
N SER A 418 5.97 -12.07 3.41
CA SER A 418 4.74 -11.30 3.68
C SER A 418 3.94 -11.03 2.42
N GLY A 419 4.59 -10.60 1.34
CA GLY A 419 3.95 -10.39 0.05
C GLY A 419 3.35 -11.68 -0.54
N ASN A 420 4.03 -12.82 -0.39
CA ASN A 420 3.52 -14.13 -0.84
C ASN A 420 2.33 -14.58 0.01
N GLU A 421 2.34 -14.37 1.34
CA GLU A 421 1.22 -14.67 2.22
C GLU A 421 -0.02 -13.85 1.84
N ARG A 422 0.15 -12.55 1.58
CA ARG A 422 -0.93 -11.67 1.11
C ARG A 422 -1.48 -12.12 -0.24
N ARG A 423 -0.62 -12.44 -1.22
CA ARG A 423 -1.05 -12.98 -2.52
C ARG A 423 -1.78 -14.32 -2.39
N ALA A 424 -1.35 -15.20 -1.47
CA ALA A 424 -2.04 -16.45 -1.19
C ALA A 424 -3.42 -16.23 -0.53
N ALA A 425 -3.54 -15.23 0.35
CA ALA A 425 -4.82 -14.81 0.93
C ALA A 425 -5.74 -14.20 -0.15
N PHE A 426 -5.18 -13.39 -1.04
CA PHE A 426 -5.87 -12.77 -2.17
C PHE A 426 -6.39 -13.81 -3.18
N ALA A 427 -5.58 -14.83 -3.50
CA ALA A 427 -5.98 -15.94 -4.37
C ALA A 427 -7.19 -16.73 -3.84
N LYS A 428 -7.41 -16.70 -2.52
CA LYS A 428 -8.53 -17.35 -1.82
C LYS A 428 -9.65 -16.37 -1.40
N ARG A 429 -9.61 -15.13 -1.88
CA ARG A 429 -10.56 -14.05 -1.50
C ARG A 429 -10.64 -13.75 0.00
N ARG A 430 -9.60 -14.07 0.78
CA ARG A 430 -9.47 -13.62 2.17
C ARG A 430 -8.98 -12.18 2.25
N GLU A 431 -8.21 -11.74 1.28
CA GLU A 431 -7.89 -10.34 0.98
C GLU A 431 -8.58 -9.98 -0.34
N VAL A 432 -9.16 -8.77 -0.43
CA VAL A 432 -10.04 -8.37 -1.54
C VAL A 432 -9.56 -7.06 -2.16
N LEU A 433 -9.47 -7.04 -3.49
CA LEU A 433 -9.45 -5.81 -4.29
C LEU A 433 -10.68 -5.79 -5.21
N ILE A 434 -11.52 -4.79 -5.03
CA ILE A 434 -12.71 -4.57 -5.86
C ILE A 434 -12.28 -4.41 -7.33
N GLY A 435 -13.03 -5.03 -8.23
CA GLY A 435 -12.73 -5.00 -9.67
C GLY A 435 -11.72 -6.05 -10.14
N THR A 436 -10.98 -6.71 -9.21
CA THR A 436 -9.97 -7.71 -9.56
C THR A 436 -10.40 -9.12 -9.14
N ASN A 437 -10.26 -9.50 -7.87
CA ASN A 437 -10.66 -10.83 -7.40
C ASN A 437 -12.09 -10.89 -6.87
N GLN A 438 -12.75 -9.74 -6.72
CA GLN A 438 -14.14 -9.60 -6.29
C GLN A 438 -14.80 -8.45 -7.05
N TYR A 439 -16.05 -8.66 -7.47
CA TYR A 439 -16.85 -7.71 -8.25
C TYR A 439 -16.14 -7.17 -9.50
N PRO A 440 -15.59 -8.04 -10.37
CA PRO A 440 -14.95 -7.59 -11.60
C PRO A 440 -15.96 -6.92 -12.54
N ASN A 441 -15.50 -5.95 -13.32
CA ASN A 441 -16.31 -5.44 -14.43
C ASN A 441 -16.36 -6.52 -15.53
N PHE A 442 -17.56 -7.07 -15.77
CA PHE A 442 -17.75 -8.23 -16.66
C PHE A 442 -17.42 -7.92 -18.13
N ASN A 443 -17.56 -6.66 -18.53
CA ASN A 443 -17.43 -6.24 -19.94
C ASN A 443 -16.14 -5.46 -20.25
N GLU A 444 -15.29 -5.24 -19.24
CA GLU A 444 -14.06 -4.51 -19.44
C GLU A 444 -13.01 -5.37 -20.16
N LEU A 445 -12.31 -4.73 -21.08
CA LEU A 445 -11.12 -5.26 -21.76
C LEU A 445 -9.90 -4.39 -21.42
N SER A 446 -8.72 -4.97 -21.51
CA SER A 446 -7.47 -4.25 -21.26
C SER A 446 -7.19 -3.13 -22.26
N ASN A 447 -7.82 -3.18 -23.46
CA ASN A 447 -7.60 -2.23 -24.55
C ASN A 447 -6.10 -2.09 -24.94
N GLY A 448 -5.33 -3.15 -24.78
CA GLY A 448 -3.89 -3.17 -25.03
C GLY A 448 -3.04 -2.64 -23.89
N HIS A 449 -3.63 -2.23 -22.77
CA HIS A 449 -2.87 -1.92 -21.58
C HIS A 449 -2.27 -3.18 -20.98
N CYS A 450 -0.98 -3.12 -20.62
CA CYS A 450 -0.28 -4.17 -19.90
C CYS A 450 0.49 -3.55 -18.71
N PRO A 451 0.81 -4.31 -17.67
CA PRO A 451 1.58 -3.80 -16.55
C PRO A 451 2.88 -3.15 -17.02
N ALA A 452 3.11 -1.90 -16.59
CA ALA A 452 4.33 -1.19 -16.94
C ALA A 452 5.55 -1.94 -16.40
N SER A 453 6.49 -2.31 -17.28
CA SER A 453 7.74 -2.93 -16.85
C SER A 453 8.57 -1.92 -16.05
N LYS A 454 8.68 -2.13 -14.74
CA LYS A 454 9.49 -1.28 -13.84
C LYS A 454 10.97 -1.66 -13.92
N GLY A 455 11.59 -1.53 -15.10
CA GLY A 455 13.03 -1.60 -15.25
C GLY A 455 13.65 -0.26 -14.81
N CYS A 456 14.56 -0.28 -13.84
CA CYS A 456 15.42 0.87 -13.57
C CYS A 456 16.40 1.06 -14.74
N ASN A 457 15.95 1.71 -15.80
CA ASN A 457 16.77 2.01 -16.97
C ASN A 457 17.51 3.33 -16.75
N CYS A 458 18.24 3.46 -15.59
CA CYS A 458 18.94 4.70 -15.27
C CYS A 458 20.19 4.93 -16.11
N GLY A 459 20.70 3.92 -16.83
CA GLY A 459 21.90 4.03 -17.66
C GLY A 459 23.15 4.52 -16.90
N CYS A 460 23.09 4.55 -15.59
CA CYS A 460 24.20 5.01 -14.76
C CYS A 460 25.17 3.86 -14.50
N HIS A 461 26.34 3.90 -15.11
CA HIS A 461 27.50 3.23 -14.57
C HIS A 461 27.93 4.06 -13.35
N CYS A 462 27.44 3.67 -12.14
CA CYS A 462 27.96 4.24 -10.90
C CYS A 462 29.32 3.60 -10.66
N ASP A 463 30.39 4.27 -11.02
CA ASP A 463 31.76 3.85 -10.71
C ASP A 463 31.89 3.64 -9.19
N GLY A 464 32.34 2.47 -8.79
CA GLY A 464 32.62 2.10 -7.40
C GLY A 464 31.63 1.12 -6.74
N THR A 465 30.58 0.66 -7.44
CA THR A 465 29.68 -0.37 -6.89
C THR A 465 30.08 -1.75 -7.37
N LYS A 466 30.38 -2.67 -6.45
CA LYS A 466 30.56 -4.10 -6.76
C LYS A 466 29.20 -4.76 -6.91
N GLU A 467 29.00 -5.51 -7.98
CA GLU A 467 27.88 -6.45 -8.08
C GLU A 467 28.14 -7.58 -7.08
N THR A 468 27.36 -7.60 -6.01
CA THR A 468 27.26 -8.77 -5.15
C THR A 468 26.04 -9.52 -5.65
N GLY A 469 26.14 -10.83 -5.88
CA GLY A 469 24.99 -11.68 -6.27
C GLY A 469 23.93 -11.79 -5.16
N GLY A 470 23.68 -10.71 -4.44
CA GLY A 470 22.74 -10.59 -3.34
C GLY A 470 21.29 -10.59 -3.82
N LYS A 471 20.40 -11.10 -2.97
CA LYS A 471 18.95 -11.10 -3.23
C LYS A 471 18.42 -9.66 -3.24
N THR A 472 17.76 -9.27 -4.33
CA THR A 472 17.12 -7.96 -4.45
C THR A 472 15.67 -8.01 -3.99
N LEU A 473 15.14 -6.86 -3.55
CA LEU A 473 13.73 -6.70 -3.18
C LEU A 473 12.86 -6.80 -4.43
N ALA A 474 11.99 -7.81 -4.49
CA ALA A 474 11.04 -7.97 -5.57
C ALA A 474 9.79 -7.11 -5.29
N ILE A 475 9.52 -6.14 -6.17
CA ILE A 475 8.32 -5.31 -6.11
C ILE A 475 7.28 -5.92 -7.05
N LYS A 476 6.24 -6.53 -6.47
CA LYS A 476 5.15 -7.18 -7.19
C LYS A 476 3.82 -6.76 -6.56
N ARG A 477 2.90 -6.21 -7.37
CA ARG A 477 1.57 -5.79 -6.90
C ARG A 477 0.69 -6.99 -6.54
N LEU A 478 -0.31 -6.75 -5.69
CA LEU A 478 -1.24 -7.78 -5.23
C LEU A 478 -2.08 -8.36 -6.38
N ALA A 479 -2.47 -7.53 -7.33
CA ALA A 479 -3.35 -7.89 -8.45
C ALA A 479 -2.65 -8.64 -9.59
N GLU A 480 -1.31 -8.58 -9.71
CA GLU A 480 -0.58 -8.98 -10.94
C GLU A 480 -0.91 -10.39 -11.44
N ASP A 481 -1.04 -11.38 -10.56
CA ASP A 481 -1.31 -12.76 -10.99
C ASP A 481 -2.72 -12.93 -11.59
N PHE A 482 -3.70 -12.18 -11.10
CA PHE A 482 -5.06 -12.16 -11.67
C PHE A 482 -5.12 -11.35 -12.96
N GLU A 483 -4.39 -10.25 -13.03
CA GLU A 483 -4.26 -9.44 -14.23
C GLU A 483 -3.63 -10.26 -15.36
N GLN A 484 -2.54 -10.98 -15.06
CA GLN A 484 -1.90 -11.86 -16.04
C GLN A 484 -2.84 -12.96 -16.54
N LEU A 485 -3.61 -13.57 -15.63
CA LEU A 485 -4.62 -14.56 -15.99
C LEU A 485 -5.67 -13.99 -16.95
N ARG A 486 -6.19 -12.80 -16.65
CA ARG A 486 -7.21 -12.14 -17.48
C ARG A 486 -6.63 -11.69 -18.82
N LEU A 487 -5.41 -11.14 -18.84
CA LEU A 487 -4.70 -10.77 -20.07
C LEU A 487 -4.47 -12.00 -20.96
N SER A 488 -4.05 -13.13 -20.39
CA SER A 488 -3.88 -14.38 -21.17
C SER A 488 -5.18 -14.82 -21.85
N THR A 489 -6.32 -14.65 -21.16
CA THR A 489 -7.64 -14.92 -21.75
C THR A 489 -7.94 -13.99 -22.92
N GLU A 490 -7.67 -12.69 -22.79
CA GLU A 490 -7.88 -11.70 -23.86
C GLU A 490 -6.94 -11.93 -25.04
N GLU A 491 -5.65 -12.20 -24.79
CA GLU A 491 -4.61 -12.46 -25.80
C GLU A 491 -4.89 -13.72 -26.63
N SER A 492 -5.60 -14.69 -26.07
CA SER A 492 -6.03 -15.89 -26.81
C SER A 492 -6.99 -15.58 -27.96
N GLY A 493 -7.54 -14.35 -28.00
CA GLY A 493 -8.56 -13.96 -28.98
C GLY A 493 -9.91 -14.66 -28.78
N ARG A 494 -10.02 -15.46 -27.70
CA ARG A 494 -11.21 -16.24 -27.35
C ARG A 494 -11.74 -15.73 -26.02
N ARG A 495 -13.07 -15.49 -25.94
CA ARG A 495 -13.72 -15.16 -24.69
C ARG A 495 -14.64 -16.32 -24.30
N PRO A 496 -14.19 -17.24 -23.42
CA PRO A 496 -14.99 -18.41 -23.04
C PRO A 496 -16.31 -18.00 -22.41
N LYS A 497 -17.37 -18.72 -22.79
CA LYS A 497 -18.73 -18.50 -22.30
C LYS A 497 -19.03 -19.41 -21.11
N ALA A 498 -19.34 -18.82 -19.97
CA ALA A 498 -19.71 -19.50 -18.75
C ALA A 498 -21.22 -19.34 -18.50
N PHE A 499 -21.98 -20.41 -18.64
CA PHE A 499 -23.43 -20.44 -18.49
C PHE A 499 -23.83 -20.92 -17.10
N MET A 500 -24.67 -20.15 -16.41
CA MET A 500 -25.22 -20.52 -15.11
C MET A 500 -26.48 -21.37 -15.30
N LEU A 501 -26.38 -22.67 -15.11
CA LEU A 501 -27.55 -23.57 -15.09
C LEU A 501 -28.20 -23.48 -13.70
N THR A 502 -29.14 -22.56 -13.55
CA THR A 502 -29.84 -22.26 -12.30
C THR A 502 -31.13 -23.07 -12.21
N ILE A 503 -31.25 -23.93 -11.18
CA ILE A 503 -32.41 -24.82 -10.99
C ILE A 503 -32.68 -25.02 -9.49
N GLY A 504 -33.89 -25.43 -9.13
CA GLY A 504 -34.28 -25.75 -7.76
C GLY A 504 -34.56 -24.52 -6.90
N ASN A 505 -34.19 -24.56 -5.63
CA ASN A 505 -34.48 -23.52 -4.62
C ASN A 505 -34.05 -22.13 -5.06
N LEU A 506 -35.00 -21.20 -5.14
CA LEU A 506 -34.81 -19.85 -5.69
C LEU A 506 -33.69 -19.07 -5.00
N ALA A 507 -33.66 -19.04 -3.67
CA ALA A 507 -32.68 -18.27 -2.91
C ALA A 507 -31.26 -18.82 -3.09
N MET A 508 -31.15 -20.15 -3.02
CA MET A 508 -29.86 -20.83 -3.15
C MET A 508 -29.31 -20.77 -4.57
N ARG A 509 -30.12 -21.03 -5.59
CA ARG A 509 -29.67 -20.96 -6.99
C ARG A 509 -29.20 -19.56 -7.38
N GLN A 510 -29.88 -18.50 -6.90
CA GLN A 510 -29.46 -17.13 -7.13
C GLN A 510 -28.13 -16.79 -6.42
N ALA A 511 -27.98 -17.17 -5.15
CA ALA A 511 -26.74 -16.95 -4.42
C ALA A 511 -25.54 -17.69 -5.06
N ARG A 512 -25.75 -18.93 -5.53
CA ARG A 512 -24.75 -19.72 -6.23
C ARG A 512 -24.40 -19.15 -7.61
N ALA A 513 -25.40 -18.67 -8.37
CA ALA A 513 -25.20 -18.02 -9.66
C ALA A 513 -24.40 -16.72 -9.50
N GLN A 514 -24.79 -15.86 -8.56
CA GLN A 514 -24.06 -14.61 -8.29
C GLN A 514 -22.60 -14.87 -7.89
N PHE A 515 -22.35 -15.86 -7.01
CA PHE A 515 -21.01 -16.26 -6.64
C PHE A 515 -20.21 -16.74 -7.85
N SER A 516 -20.81 -17.60 -8.69
CA SER A 516 -20.15 -18.21 -9.86
C SER A 516 -19.87 -17.17 -10.96
N CYS A 517 -20.80 -16.26 -11.22
CA CYS A 517 -20.60 -15.14 -12.15
C CYS A 517 -19.38 -14.31 -11.75
N ASN A 518 -19.32 -13.88 -10.48
CA ASN A 518 -18.17 -13.13 -9.97
C ASN A 518 -16.86 -13.94 -10.01
N PHE A 519 -16.94 -15.25 -9.79
CA PHE A 519 -15.79 -16.14 -9.81
C PHE A 519 -15.19 -16.24 -11.22
N LEU A 520 -16.02 -16.52 -12.21
CA LEU A 520 -15.57 -16.77 -13.59
C LEU A 520 -15.25 -15.49 -14.35
N ALA A 521 -15.98 -14.40 -14.10
CA ALA A 521 -15.70 -13.10 -14.70
C ALA A 521 -14.33 -12.54 -14.29
N THR A 522 -13.77 -12.98 -13.16
CA THR A 522 -12.41 -12.62 -12.73
C THR A 522 -11.34 -13.00 -13.76
N ALA A 523 -11.55 -14.09 -14.53
CA ALA A 523 -10.67 -14.49 -15.64
C ALA A 523 -11.02 -13.81 -16.97
N GLY A 524 -11.99 -12.92 -17.01
CA GLY A 524 -12.45 -12.26 -18.24
C GLY A 524 -13.45 -13.07 -19.07
N TYR A 525 -14.00 -14.17 -18.53
CA TYR A 525 -15.00 -14.98 -19.23
C TYR A 525 -16.30 -14.22 -19.41
N GLU A 526 -17.00 -14.49 -20.51
CA GLU A 526 -18.37 -14.03 -20.71
C GLU A 526 -19.31 -14.85 -19.83
N VAL A 527 -20.01 -14.20 -18.89
CA VAL A 527 -20.96 -14.87 -18.00
C VAL A 527 -22.38 -14.71 -18.51
N ILE A 528 -23.09 -15.82 -18.61
CA ILE A 528 -24.50 -15.88 -19.06
C ILE A 528 -25.32 -16.34 -17.85
N ASP A 529 -25.98 -15.38 -17.20
CA ASP A 529 -26.90 -15.62 -16.09
C ASP A 529 -28.37 -15.68 -16.60
N ASN A 530 -29.26 -16.25 -15.79
CA ASN A 530 -30.66 -16.39 -16.15
C ASN A 530 -31.57 -16.50 -14.90
N LEU A 531 -32.88 -16.49 -15.14
CA LEU A 531 -33.88 -16.53 -14.06
C LEU A 531 -34.10 -17.94 -13.48
N GLY A 532 -33.66 -18.97 -14.20
CA GLY A 532 -33.77 -20.37 -13.77
C GLY A 532 -34.65 -21.21 -14.69
N PHE A 533 -34.43 -22.51 -14.61
CA PHE A 533 -35.12 -23.53 -15.41
C PHE A 533 -36.00 -24.41 -14.54
N ALA A 534 -37.06 -24.94 -15.15
CA ALA A 534 -37.97 -25.85 -14.48
C ALA A 534 -37.38 -27.28 -14.46
N THR A 535 -36.63 -27.66 -15.50
CA THR A 535 -36.02 -28.98 -15.60
C THR A 535 -34.56 -28.89 -16.04
N VAL A 536 -33.81 -29.97 -15.79
CA VAL A 536 -32.39 -30.11 -16.19
C VAL A 536 -32.27 -30.05 -17.72
N GLU A 537 -33.20 -30.68 -18.46
CA GLU A 537 -33.19 -30.77 -19.91
C GLU A 537 -33.34 -29.39 -20.55
N GLU A 538 -34.24 -28.54 -20.01
CA GLU A 538 -34.40 -27.17 -20.46
C GLU A 538 -33.13 -26.35 -20.28
N GLY A 539 -32.50 -26.46 -19.08
CA GLY A 539 -31.25 -25.77 -18.75
C GLY A 539 -30.08 -26.20 -19.61
N VAL A 540 -29.92 -27.50 -19.82
CA VAL A 540 -28.88 -28.06 -20.68
C VAL A 540 -29.07 -27.64 -22.15
N LYS A 541 -30.30 -27.70 -22.64
CA LYS A 541 -30.63 -27.23 -23.99
C LYS A 541 -30.31 -25.75 -24.21
N ALA A 542 -30.62 -24.91 -23.22
CA ALA A 542 -30.28 -23.50 -23.26
C ALA A 542 -28.76 -23.26 -23.23
N ALA A 543 -28.00 -23.98 -22.39
CA ALA A 543 -26.55 -23.89 -22.32
C ALA A 543 -25.88 -24.29 -23.64
N LEU A 544 -26.33 -25.38 -24.25
CA LEU A 544 -25.81 -25.83 -25.56
C LEU A 544 -26.19 -24.86 -26.69
N ALA A 545 -27.40 -24.28 -26.66
CA ALA A 545 -27.81 -23.28 -27.63
C ALA A 545 -27.00 -21.97 -27.53
N ALA A 546 -26.53 -21.63 -26.33
CA ALA A 546 -25.64 -20.50 -26.08
C ALA A 546 -24.18 -20.77 -26.50
N ASN A 547 -23.86 -22.00 -26.94
CA ASN A 547 -22.49 -22.45 -27.20
C ASN A 547 -21.56 -22.22 -25.99
N ALA A 548 -22.02 -22.64 -24.80
CA ALA A 548 -21.27 -22.48 -23.57
C ALA A 548 -20.02 -23.36 -23.55
N ASP A 549 -18.87 -22.79 -23.19
CA ASP A 549 -17.63 -23.51 -22.96
C ASP A 549 -17.58 -24.12 -21.54
N ILE A 550 -18.27 -23.46 -20.62
CA ILE A 550 -18.37 -23.85 -19.21
C ILE A 550 -19.86 -23.82 -18.81
N VAL A 551 -20.33 -24.86 -18.16
CA VAL A 551 -21.68 -24.89 -17.55
C VAL A 551 -21.56 -25.08 -16.05
N VAL A 552 -22.11 -24.13 -15.29
CA VAL A 552 -22.09 -24.16 -13.82
C VAL A 552 -23.47 -24.48 -13.30
N LEU A 553 -23.61 -25.63 -12.67
CA LEU A 553 -24.85 -26.00 -11.98
C LEU A 553 -24.98 -25.23 -10.68
N CYS A 554 -26.05 -24.46 -10.54
CA CYS A 554 -26.35 -23.59 -9.40
C CYS A 554 -27.69 -24.02 -8.76
N SER A 555 -27.62 -24.67 -7.59
CA SER A 555 -28.78 -25.14 -6.82
C SER A 555 -28.45 -25.16 -5.30
N SER A 556 -29.32 -25.74 -4.48
CA SER A 556 -29.00 -26.02 -3.07
C SER A 556 -28.14 -27.26 -2.91
N ASP A 557 -27.45 -27.37 -1.75
CA ASP A 557 -26.54 -28.50 -1.51
C ASP A 557 -27.27 -29.84 -1.48
N GLU A 558 -28.55 -29.87 -1.06
CA GLU A 558 -29.39 -31.04 -1.03
C GLU A 558 -29.84 -31.48 -2.43
N GLU A 559 -30.13 -30.53 -3.32
CA GLU A 559 -30.67 -30.77 -4.67
C GLU A 559 -29.60 -31.25 -5.67
N TYR A 560 -28.32 -31.09 -5.37
CA TYR A 560 -27.24 -31.56 -6.27
C TYR A 560 -27.22 -33.08 -6.46
N ALA A 561 -27.69 -33.85 -5.48
CA ALA A 561 -27.80 -35.30 -5.62
C ALA A 561 -28.76 -35.69 -6.76
N GLU A 562 -29.81 -34.90 -6.98
CA GLU A 562 -30.81 -35.12 -8.04
C GLU A 562 -30.39 -34.58 -9.39
N PHE A 563 -29.88 -33.32 -9.43
CA PHE A 563 -29.68 -32.61 -10.67
C PHE A 563 -28.28 -32.78 -11.30
N ALA A 564 -27.24 -33.06 -10.52
CA ALA A 564 -25.87 -32.95 -11.04
C ALA A 564 -25.51 -34.06 -12.03
N ILE A 565 -25.85 -35.33 -11.74
CA ILE A 565 -25.50 -36.46 -12.62
C ILE A 565 -26.26 -36.38 -13.94
N PRO A 566 -27.59 -36.14 -13.98
CA PRO A 566 -28.33 -35.99 -15.22
C PRO A 566 -27.82 -34.80 -16.08
N ALA A 567 -27.52 -33.66 -15.45
CA ALA A 567 -26.97 -32.50 -16.15
C ALA A 567 -25.61 -32.81 -16.77
N TYR A 568 -24.72 -33.42 -16.01
CA TYR A 568 -23.38 -33.80 -16.46
C TYR A 568 -23.42 -34.76 -17.65
N GLN A 569 -24.25 -35.81 -17.57
CA GLN A 569 -24.42 -36.78 -18.66
C GLN A 569 -24.99 -36.14 -19.93
N ALA A 570 -25.96 -35.23 -19.79
CA ALA A 570 -26.60 -34.56 -20.92
C ALA A 570 -25.67 -33.55 -21.62
N ILE A 571 -24.76 -32.90 -20.86
CA ILE A 571 -23.74 -31.99 -21.42
C ILE A 571 -22.61 -32.79 -22.08
N GLY A 572 -22.19 -33.91 -21.49
CA GLY A 572 -21.09 -34.74 -21.98
C GLY A 572 -19.79 -33.93 -22.15
N ASP A 573 -19.07 -34.18 -23.25
CA ASP A 573 -17.80 -33.50 -23.55
C ASP A 573 -17.95 -32.15 -24.26
N LYS A 574 -19.18 -31.62 -24.40
CA LYS A 574 -19.45 -30.38 -25.14
C LYS A 574 -19.06 -29.13 -24.36
N ALA A 575 -19.00 -29.17 -23.03
CA ALA A 575 -18.61 -28.08 -22.17
C ALA A 575 -17.99 -28.61 -20.86
N ILE A 576 -17.16 -27.79 -20.24
CA ILE A 576 -16.63 -28.08 -18.89
C ILE A 576 -17.78 -27.94 -17.89
N PHE A 577 -18.10 -29.03 -17.17
CA PHE A 577 -19.14 -29.00 -16.15
C PHE A 577 -18.56 -28.69 -14.78
N ILE A 578 -19.22 -27.78 -14.03
CA ILE A 578 -18.83 -27.33 -12.69
C ILE A 578 -20.06 -27.35 -11.77
N VAL A 579 -19.89 -27.78 -10.52
CA VAL A 579 -20.90 -27.66 -9.46
C VAL A 579 -20.54 -26.50 -8.53
N ALA A 580 -21.48 -25.57 -8.33
CA ALA A 580 -21.30 -24.41 -7.46
C ALA A 580 -21.67 -24.73 -6.02
N GLY A 581 -20.78 -25.39 -5.28
CA GLY A 581 -21.01 -25.79 -3.90
C GLY A 581 -19.98 -26.80 -3.40
N ALA A 582 -20.23 -27.29 -2.18
CA ALA A 582 -19.52 -28.44 -1.59
C ALA A 582 -20.55 -29.33 -0.91
N PRO A 583 -21.46 -29.98 -1.69
CA PRO A 583 -22.54 -30.79 -1.15
C PRO A 583 -22.03 -32.06 -0.44
N ALA A 584 -22.85 -32.60 0.45
CA ALA A 584 -22.51 -33.85 1.16
C ALA A 584 -22.31 -35.04 0.20
N CYS A 585 -23.00 -35.03 -0.97
CA CYS A 585 -22.87 -36.06 -2.02
C CYS A 585 -21.62 -35.89 -2.91
N THR A 586 -20.66 -35.04 -2.57
CA THR A 586 -19.47 -34.76 -3.41
C THR A 586 -18.73 -36.02 -3.82
N GLU A 587 -18.55 -37.01 -2.93
CA GLU A 587 -17.87 -38.26 -3.27
C GLU A 587 -18.63 -39.11 -4.30
N GLU A 588 -19.95 -39.09 -4.27
CA GLU A 588 -20.80 -39.79 -5.24
C GLU A 588 -20.72 -39.10 -6.61
N LEU A 589 -20.74 -37.77 -6.61
CA LEU A 589 -20.59 -36.97 -7.85
C LEU A 589 -19.22 -37.19 -8.49
N GLN A 590 -18.17 -37.29 -7.67
CA GLN A 590 -16.81 -37.58 -8.17
C GLN A 590 -16.72 -39.01 -8.77
N LYS A 591 -17.35 -39.99 -8.18
CA LYS A 591 -17.44 -41.37 -8.75
C LYS A 591 -18.18 -41.38 -10.09
N ALA A 592 -19.14 -40.47 -10.30
CA ALA A 592 -19.83 -40.28 -11.57
C ALA A 592 -19.03 -39.47 -12.60
N GLY A 593 -17.81 -38.99 -12.28
CA GLY A 593 -16.93 -38.27 -13.18
C GLY A 593 -16.98 -36.73 -13.03
N ILE A 594 -17.77 -36.18 -12.10
CA ILE A 594 -17.84 -34.74 -11.85
C ILE A 594 -16.68 -34.32 -10.95
N VAL A 595 -15.70 -33.63 -11.51
CA VAL A 595 -14.44 -33.31 -10.79
C VAL A 595 -14.25 -31.82 -10.49
N ASN A 596 -15.05 -30.93 -11.07
CA ASN A 596 -14.89 -29.50 -10.89
C ASN A 596 -15.94 -28.97 -9.92
N PHE A 597 -15.49 -28.40 -8.80
CA PHE A 597 -16.33 -27.77 -7.78
C PHE A 597 -15.78 -26.39 -7.47
N ILE A 598 -16.64 -25.37 -7.35
CA ILE A 598 -16.29 -24.03 -6.90
C ILE A 598 -17.12 -23.63 -5.68
N ASN A 599 -16.45 -23.12 -4.65
CA ASN A 599 -17.09 -22.68 -3.41
C ASN A 599 -16.23 -21.63 -2.69
N ILE A 600 -16.69 -21.14 -1.55
CA ILE A 600 -16.03 -20.09 -0.76
C ILE A 600 -14.61 -20.47 -0.25
N LYS A 601 -14.25 -21.74 -0.27
CA LYS A 601 -12.92 -22.24 0.13
C LYS A 601 -11.99 -22.46 -1.07
N SER A 602 -12.50 -22.35 -2.30
CA SER A 602 -11.72 -22.54 -3.52
C SER A 602 -10.58 -21.52 -3.65
N ASN A 603 -9.43 -21.98 -4.13
CA ASN A 603 -8.41 -21.08 -4.60
C ASN A 603 -8.80 -20.56 -5.99
N VAL A 604 -9.30 -19.34 -6.07
CA VAL A 604 -9.86 -18.75 -7.29
C VAL A 604 -8.83 -18.72 -8.41
N LEU A 605 -7.62 -18.24 -8.10
CA LEU A 605 -6.54 -18.11 -9.09
C LEU A 605 -6.15 -19.45 -9.71
N GLU A 606 -5.88 -20.46 -8.87
CA GLU A 606 -5.46 -21.78 -9.35
C GLU A 606 -6.59 -22.51 -10.09
N THR A 607 -7.83 -22.36 -9.61
CA THR A 607 -9.00 -22.92 -10.30
C THR A 607 -9.17 -22.33 -11.69
N LEU A 608 -9.02 -21.01 -11.83
CA LEU A 608 -9.18 -20.32 -13.11
C LEU A 608 -8.00 -20.63 -14.06
N LYS A 609 -6.78 -20.72 -13.56
CA LYS A 609 -5.61 -21.19 -14.35
C LYS A 609 -5.83 -22.61 -14.90
N ALA A 610 -6.38 -23.50 -14.07
CA ALA A 610 -6.68 -24.86 -14.52
C ALA A 610 -7.81 -24.89 -15.57
N LEU A 611 -8.80 -23.99 -15.46
CA LEU A 611 -9.85 -23.83 -16.48
C LEU A 611 -9.30 -23.27 -17.78
N ASN A 612 -8.43 -22.24 -17.75
CA ASN A 612 -7.75 -21.72 -18.94
C ASN A 612 -6.97 -22.83 -19.65
N ALA A 613 -6.18 -23.61 -18.92
CA ALA A 613 -5.43 -24.73 -19.49
C ALA A 613 -6.35 -25.78 -20.18
N LYS A 614 -7.52 -26.10 -19.58
CA LYS A 614 -8.51 -27.01 -20.19
C LYS A 614 -9.16 -26.41 -21.44
N LEU A 615 -9.24 -25.11 -21.53
CA LEU A 615 -9.80 -24.37 -22.67
C LEU A 615 -8.77 -24.09 -23.76
N GLY A 616 -7.49 -24.45 -23.55
CA GLY A 616 -6.40 -24.21 -24.47
C GLY A 616 -5.92 -22.77 -24.50
N ILE A 617 -6.02 -22.07 -23.36
CA ILE A 617 -5.60 -20.68 -23.14
C ILE A 617 -4.35 -20.62 -22.28
#